data_98260e8232ee0d2afa6800ac147fb00b
#
_entry.id   98260e8232ee0d2afa6800ac147fb00b
#
_cell.length_a   1.000
_cell.length_b   1.000
_cell.length_c   1.000
_cell.angle_alpha   90.00
_cell.angle_beta   90.00
_cell.angle_gamma   90.00
#
_symmetry.space_group_name_H-M   'P 1'
#
loop_
_entity.id
_entity.type
_entity.pdbx_description
1 polymer ?
#
loop_
_entity_poly.entity_id
_entity_poly.type
_entity_poly.pdbx_seq_one_letter_code
_entity_poly.pdbx_strand_id
1 'polypeptide(L)'
;IVFDRGIKKHSRPNQYFGIKSAQDFIARKEGGIIWHTQGSGKSLTMVWLTKWLREYNPNARVLVITDREELDEQIEKVYMGVQEKIYRTKSGRDLLSKLNETSPWLMCSLIHKFGKKDKYDDESASDEDVEKYLQELRSSIPSDYKAKGDIYVFVDECHRTQSGKLHDAM
;
A
#
# COMPACT_ATOMS: atom_id res chain seq x y z
N ILE A 1 -8.60 13.14 -13.69
CA ILE A 1 -8.48 14.47 -13.06
C ILE A 1 -8.75 14.29 -11.58
N VAL A 2 -7.90 14.87 -10.73
CA VAL A 2 -8.15 14.99 -9.29
C VAL A 2 -7.96 16.45 -8.85
N PHE A 3 -8.61 16.82 -7.76
CA PHE A 3 -8.37 18.10 -7.11
C PHE A 3 -7.56 17.85 -5.84
N ASP A 4 -6.33 18.35 -5.83
CA ASP A 4 -5.44 18.29 -4.68
C ASP A 4 -5.41 19.65 -4.01
N ARG A 5 -5.98 19.75 -2.79
CA ARG A 5 -6.13 21.03 -2.05
C ARG A 5 -6.75 22.13 -2.89
N GLY A 6 -7.79 21.81 -3.65
CA GLY A 6 -8.48 22.74 -4.54
C GLY A 6 -7.77 23.01 -5.87
N ILE A 7 -6.57 22.51 -6.08
CA ILE A 7 -5.84 22.67 -7.34
C ILE A 7 -6.13 21.49 -8.25
N LYS A 8 -6.62 21.77 -9.46
CA LYS A 8 -6.88 20.75 -10.48
C LYS A 8 -5.57 20.15 -10.97
N LYS A 9 -5.43 18.83 -10.84
CA LYS A 9 -4.28 18.06 -11.31
C LYS A 9 -4.69 17.15 -12.46
N HIS A 10 -3.89 17.18 -13.51
CA HIS A 10 -3.95 16.25 -14.64
C HIS A 10 -2.79 15.26 -14.57
N SER A 11 -3.01 14.05 -15.04
CA SER A 11 -1.92 13.09 -15.20
C SER A 11 -0.94 13.58 -16.28
N ARG A 12 0.33 13.44 -16.00
CA ARG A 12 1.40 13.58 -17.01
C ARG A 12 1.35 12.36 -17.95
N PRO A 13 1.93 12.42 -19.15
CA PRO A 13 1.90 11.29 -20.09
C PRO A 13 2.40 9.97 -19.48
N ASN A 14 3.52 10.00 -18.76
CA ASN A 14 4.07 8.81 -18.09
C ASN A 14 3.10 8.22 -17.06
N GLN A 15 2.43 9.08 -16.27
CA GLN A 15 1.43 8.66 -15.30
C GLN A 15 0.20 8.06 -16.00
N TYR A 16 -0.28 8.71 -17.05
CA TYR A 16 -1.43 8.24 -17.83
C TYR A 16 -1.18 6.83 -18.39
N PHE A 17 -0.05 6.64 -19.11
CA PHE A 17 0.27 5.34 -19.69
C PHE A 17 0.55 4.27 -18.63
N GLY A 18 1.20 4.62 -17.51
CA GLY A 18 1.41 3.71 -16.40
C GLY A 18 0.09 3.24 -15.80
N ILE A 19 -0.88 4.16 -15.61
CA ILE A 19 -2.22 3.82 -15.12
C ILE A 19 -2.95 2.92 -16.12
N LYS A 20 -2.90 3.22 -17.41
CA LYS A 20 -3.53 2.39 -18.45
C LYS A 20 -2.97 0.98 -18.46
N SER A 21 -1.64 0.84 -18.44
CA SER A 21 -1.01 -0.47 -18.33
C SER A 21 -1.43 -1.22 -17.06
N ALA A 22 -1.46 -0.54 -15.91
CA ALA A 22 -1.91 -1.15 -14.66
C ALA A 22 -3.38 -1.61 -14.73
N GLN A 23 -4.25 -0.85 -15.37
CA GLN A 23 -5.65 -1.24 -15.60
C GLN A 23 -5.75 -2.54 -16.40
N ASP A 24 -4.93 -2.69 -17.45
CA ASP A 24 -4.90 -3.90 -18.28
C ASP A 24 -4.38 -5.11 -17.50
N PHE A 25 -3.35 -4.93 -16.64
CA PHE A 25 -2.85 -5.99 -15.76
C PHE A 25 -3.90 -6.41 -14.73
N ILE A 26 -4.55 -5.45 -14.10
CA ILE A 26 -5.62 -5.71 -13.12
C ILE A 26 -6.79 -6.47 -13.77
N ALA A 27 -7.18 -6.11 -15.00
CA ALA A 27 -8.24 -6.82 -15.73
C ALA A 27 -7.89 -8.29 -15.99
N ARG A 28 -6.60 -8.61 -16.17
CA ARG A 28 -6.09 -9.97 -16.30
C ARG A 28 -5.79 -10.66 -14.96
N LYS A 29 -5.99 -9.98 -13.83
CA LYS A 29 -5.61 -10.43 -12.47
C LYS A 29 -4.11 -10.68 -12.34
N GLU A 30 -3.31 -9.87 -12.97
CA GLU A 30 -1.85 -9.92 -12.94
C GLU A 30 -1.31 -8.76 -12.11
N GLY A 31 -0.23 -9.00 -11.36
CA GLY A 31 0.58 -7.97 -10.74
C GLY A 31 1.57 -7.35 -11.72
N GLY A 32 2.18 -6.21 -11.35
CA GLY A 32 3.17 -5.56 -12.18
C GLY A 32 3.97 -4.48 -11.45
N ILE A 33 4.97 -3.96 -12.12
CA ILE A 33 5.84 -2.89 -11.60
C ILE A 33 5.67 -1.65 -12.47
N ILE A 34 5.34 -0.52 -11.84
CA ILE A 34 5.37 0.79 -12.47
C ILE A 34 6.72 1.43 -12.17
N TRP A 35 7.59 1.43 -13.14
CA TRP A 35 8.93 2.02 -13.01
C TRP A 35 8.89 3.51 -13.35
N HIS A 36 8.92 4.34 -12.34
CA HIS A 36 8.95 5.79 -12.49
C HIS A 36 10.15 6.38 -11.75
N THR A 37 10.77 7.41 -12.33
CA THR A 37 11.87 8.14 -11.69
C THR A 37 11.41 8.90 -10.46
N GLN A 38 12.34 9.25 -9.59
CA GLN A 38 12.06 10.11 -8.44
C GLN A 38 11.48 11.46 -8.92
N GLY A 39 10.50 12.00 -8.20
CA GLY A 39 9.84 13.26 -8.57
C GLY A 39 8.85 13.18 -9.74
N SER A 40 8.63 12.01 -10.34
CA SER A 40 7.66 11.81 -11.43
C SER A 40 6.20 11.88 -11.00
N GLY A 41 5.93 11.93 -9.69
CA GLY A 41 4.59 11.96 -9.11
C GLY A 41 3.97 10.59 -8.88
N LYS A 42 4.75 9.60 -8.46
CA LYS A 42 4.30 8.23 -8.12
C LYS A 42 3.09 8.22 -7.21
N SER A 43 3.09 9.02 -6.14
CA SER A 43 1.98 9.09 -5.18
C SER A 43 0.65 9.51 -5.83
N LEU A 44 0.68 10.48 -6.77
CA LEU A 44 -0.52 10.85 -7.53
C LEU A 44 -0.93 9.74 -8.51
N THR A 45 0.01 8.99 -9.08
CA THR A 45 -0.30 7.82 -9.91
C THR A 45 -1.08 6.79 -9.09
N MET A 46 -0.65 6.51 -7.85
CA MET A 46 -1.38 5.64 -6.92
C MET A 46 -2.79 6.17 -6.62
N VAL A 47 -2.94 7.48 -6.37
CA VAL A 47 -4.25 8.08 -6.13
C VAL A 47 -5.21 7.88 -7.31
N TRP A 48 -4.76 8.16 -8.55
CA TRP A 48 -5.61 7.96 -9.72
C TRP A 48 -6.00 6.49 -9.90
N LEU A 49 -5.07 5.58 -9.71
CA LEU A 49 -5.33 4.15 -9.82
C LEU A 49 -6.28 3.67 -8.70
N THR A 50 -6.11 4.16 -7.48
CA THR A 50 -7.00 3.88 -6.35
C THR A 50 -8.43 4.34 -6.61
N LYS A 51 -8.60 5.58 -7.11
CA LYS A 51 -9.93 6.12 -7.46
C LYS A 51 -10.59 5.30 -8.57
N TRP A 52 -9.83 4.99 -9.61
CA TRP A 52 -10.32 4.13 -10.68
C TRP A 52 -10.72 2.74 -10.17
N LEU A 53 -9.91 2.11 -9.31
CA LEU A 53 -10.24 0.82 -8.70
C LEU A 53 -11.56 0.87 -7.96
N ARG A 54 -11.82 1.93 -7.20
CA ARG A 54 -13.07 2.11 -6.46
C ARG A 54 -14.29 2.25 -7.37
N GLU A 55 -14.12 2.93 -8.52
CA GLU A 55 -15.16 3.07 -9.54
C GLU A 55 -15.37 1.76 -10.33
N TYR A 56 -14.27 1.06 -10.64
CA TYR A 56 -14.29 -0.18 -11.42
C TYR A 56 -14.84 -1.36 -10.62
N ASN A 57 -14.51 -1.46 -9.34
CA ASN A 57 -14.89 -2.56 -8.45
C ASN A 57 -15.35 -2.01 -7.09
N PRO A 58 -16.67 -2.02 -6.81
CA PRO A 58 -17.22 -1.56 -5.53
C PRO A 58 -16.70 -2.34 -4.31
N ASN A 59 -16.26 -3.59 -4.51
CA ASN A 59 -15.67 -4.43 -3.46
C ASN A 59 -14.15 -4.23 -3.32
N ALA A 60 -13.53 -3.35 -4.12
CA ALA A 60 -12.11 -3.10 -4.07
C ALA A 60 -11.70 -2.55 -2.71
N ARG A 61 -10.64 -3.12 -2.18
CA ARG A 61 -9.92 -2.65 -0.99
C ARG A 61 -8.46 -2.45 -1.35
N VAL A 62 -7.95 -1.28 -1.03
CA VAL A 62 -6.58 -0.90 -1.38
C VAL A 62 -5.74 -0.83 -0.13
N LEU A 63 -4.62 -1.55 -0.15
CA LEU A 63 -3.57 -1.50 0.87
C LEU A 63 -2.32 -0.88 0.26
N VAL A 64 -1.88 0.25 0.81
CA VAL A 64 -0.61 0.86 0.46
C VAL A 64 0.44 0.45 1.48
N ILE A 65 1.52 -0.13 1.03
CA ILE A 65 2.65 -0.55 1.88
C ILE A 65 3.83 0.39 1.63
N THR A 66 4.38 0.93 2.70
CA THR A 66 5.55 1.80 2.67
C THR A 66 6.65 1.24 3.56
N ASP A 67 7.91 1.58 3.25
CA ASP A 67 9.06 1.17 4.05
C ASP A 67 9.47 2.20 5.12
N ARG A 68 9.01 3.45 5.00
CA ARG A 68 9.40 4.56 5.88
C ARG A 68 8.22 5.34 6.41
N GLU A 69 8.33 5.78 7.66
CA GLU A 69 7.29 6.58 8.32
C GLU A 69 7.04 7.92 7.60
N GLU A 70 8.09 8.55 7.10
CA GLU A 70 7.99 9.80 6.34
C GLU A 70 7.19 9.63 5.04
N LEU A 71 7.34 8.49 4.36
CA LEU A 71 6.57 8.16 3.16
C LEU A 71 5.11 7.88 3.50
N ASP A 72 4.85 7.19 4.59
CA ASP A 72 3.51 6.91 5.11
C ASP A 72 2.74 8.22 5.38
N GLU A 73 3.38 9.20 6.03
CA GLU A 73 2.81 10.53 6.23
C GLU A 73 2.60 11.31 4.93
N GLN A 74 3.53 11.20 3.98
CA GLN A 74 3.37 11.85 2.68
C GLN A 74 2.20 11.28 1.91
N ILE A 75 2.02 9.97 1.91
CA ILE A 75 0.91 9.28 1.27
C ILE A 75 -0.41 9.70 1.92
N GLU A 76 -0.49 9.71 3.25
CA GLU A 76 -1.68 10.20 3.95
C GLU A 76 -2.04 11.63 3.52
N LYS A 77 -1.07 12.55 3.52
CA LYS A 77 -1.28 13.94 3.09
C LYS A 77 -1.77 14.05 1.64
N VAL A 78 -1.26 13.19 0.74
CA VAL A 78 -1.67 13.18 -0.67
C VAL A 78 -3.12 12.70 -0.80
N TYR A 79 -3.51 11.62 -0.11
CA TYR A 79 -4.89 11.12 -0.13
C TYR A 79 -5.85 12.11 0.55
N MET A 80 -5.49 12.69 1.66
CA MET A 80 -6.30 13.75 2.30
C MET A 80 -6.46 14.97 1.38
N GLY A 81 -5.42 15.35 0.64
CA GLY A 81 -5.46 16.44 -0.34
C GLY A 81 -6.51 16.24 -1.43
N VAL A 82 -6.82 15.00 -1.77
CA VAL A 82 -7.85 14.62 -2.75
C VAL A 82 -9.16 14.15 -2.11
N GLN A 83 -9.36 14.46 -0.83
CA GLN A 83 -10.55 14.14 -0.03
C GLN A 83 -10.80 12.63 0.14
N GLU A 84 -9.74 11.83 0.10
CA GLU A 84 -9.81 10.40 0.43
C GLU A 84 -9.22 10.16 1.82
N LYS A 85 -10.00 9.53 2.69
CA LYS A 85 -9.54 9.16 4.02
C LYS A 85 -8.84 7.81 3.96
N ILE A 86 -7.55 7.80 4.24
CA ILE A 86 -6.76 6.58 4.37
C ILE A 86 -6.61 6.17 5.84
N TYR A 87 -6.77 4.89 6.14
CA TYR A 87 -6.58 4.35 7.48
C TYR A 87 -5.13 3.88 7.64
N ARG A 88 -4.41 4.46 8.59
CA ARG A 88 -3.04 4.02 8.95
C ARG A 88 -3.13 2.91 9.99
N THR A 89 -2.65 1.73 9.63
CA THR A 89 -2.62 0.60 10.56
C THR A 89 -1.59 0.84 11.67
N LYS A 90 -1.94 0.43 12.87
CA LYS A 90 -1.10 0.63 14.07
C LYS A 90 -0.11 -0.52 14.29
N SER A 91 -0.44 -1.70 13.81
CA SER A 91 0.35 -2.93 13.95
C SER A 91 -0.08 -3.97 12.91
N GLY A 92 0.69 -5.05 12.76
CA GLY A 92 0.29 -6.17 11.91
C GLY A 92 -1.01 -6.83 12.36
N ARG A 93 -1.23 -6.92 13.66
CA ARG A 93 -2.49 -7.44 14.22
C ARG A 93 -3.68 -6.54 13.88
N ASP A 94 -3.50 -5.22 13.92
CA ASP A 94 -4.51 -4.25 13.49
C ASP A 94 -4.79 -4.38 11.99
N LEU A 95 -3.76 -4.54 11.15
CA LEU A 95 -3.92 -4.81 9.73
C LEU A 95 -4.77 -6.06 9.47
N LEU A 96 -4.44 -7.18 10.12
CA LEU A 96 -5.20 -8.43 9.98
C LEU A 96 -6.66 -8.26 10.42
N SER A 97 -6.90 -7.57 11.54
CA SER A 97 -8.25 -7.27 12.00
C SER A 97 -9.01 -6.47 10.93
N LYS A 98 -8.40 -5.42 10.38
CA LYS A 98 -9.03 -4.60 9.36
C LYS A 98 -9.24 -5.32 8.05
N LEU A 99 -8.35 -6.23 7.65
CA LEU A 99 -8.56 -7.06 6.46
C LEU A 99 -9.73 -8.04 6.62
N ASN A 100 -10.02 -8.49 7.84
CA ASN A 100 -11.17 -9.35 8.14
C ASN A 100 -12.50 -8.57 8.25
N GLU A 101 -12.47 -7.26 8.25
CA GLU A 101 -13.63 -6.36 8.18
C GLU A 101 -13.87 -5.90 6.74
N THR A 102 -15.05 -5.36 6.44
CA THR A 102 -15.36 -4.76 5.13
C THR A 102 -14.92 -3.30 5.02
N SER A 103 -14.55 -2.68 6.14
CA SER A 103 -14.07 -1.30 6.26
C SER A 103 -12.81 -1.27 7.12
N PRO A 104 -11.87 -0.35 6.88
CA PRO A 104 -11.83 0.65 5.80
C PRO A 104 -11.46 0.05 4.44
N TRP A 105 -11.87 0.70 3.35
CA TRP A 105 -11.56 0.25 1.99
C TRP A 105 -10.16 0.69 1.52
N LEU A 106 -9.61 1.75 2.09
CA LEU A 106 -8.29 2.30 1.79
C LEU A 106 -7.43 2.32 3.06
N MET A 107 -6.32 1.62 3.02
CA MET A 107 -5.43 1.42 4.16
C MET A 107 -3.98 1.70 3.79
N CYS A 108 -3.21 2.14 4.77
CA CYS A 108 -1.76 2.22 4.68
C CYS A 108 -1.12 1.45 5.83
N SER A 109 -0.03 0.76 5.53
CA SER A 109 0.74 0.00 6.51
C SER A 109 2.23 0.20 6.29
N LEU A 110 2.95 0.38 7.39
CA LEU A 110 4.38 0.55 7.38
C LEU A 110 5.05 -0.79 7.66
N ILE A 111 5.98 -1.23 6.80
CA ILE A 111 6.66 -2.52 6.96
C ILE A 111 7.41 -2.59 8.29
N HIS A 112 8.09 -1.53 8.71
CA HIS A 112 8.91 -1.53 9.91
C HIS A 112 8.13 -1.53 11.25
N LYS A 113 6.85 -1.20 11.25
CA LYS A 113 6.00 -1.35 12.46
C LYS A 113 5.80 -2.81 12.86
N PHE A 114 6.32 -3.70 12.09
CA PHE A 114 6.13 -5.13 12.24
C PHE A 114 7.24 -5.83 13.05
N GLY A 115 8.33 -5.16 13.40
CA GLY A 115 9.47 -5.80 14.06
C GLY A 115 10.03 -5.15 15.32
N LYS A 116 9.68 -3.92 15.71
CA LYS A 116 10.27 -3.29 16.92
C LYS A 116 9.24 -2.57 17.80
N LYS A 117 9.13 -3.03 19.04
CA LYS A 117 8.84 -2.16 20.17
C LYS A 117 10.12 -1.36 20.48
N ASP A 118 9.99 -0.03 20.43
CA ASP A 118 10.88 0.95 21.05
C ASP A 118 12.40 0.78 20.88
N LYS A 119 12.99 1.52 19.97
CA LYS A 119 14.09 2.45 20.19
C LYS A 119 14.74 2.86 18.86
N TYR A 120 14.96 4.14 18.74
CA TYR A 120 15.84 4.85 17.83
C TYR A 120 16.96 3.99 17.24
N ASP A 121 16.93 3.78 15.92
CA ASP A 121 18.07 3.90 15.04
C ASP A 121 17.70 3.49 13.59
N ASP A 122 18.30 4.18 12.67
CA ASP A 122 18.15 4.19 11.20
C ASP A 122 18.78 2.93 10.55
N GLU A 123 18.47 1.73 11.06
CA GLU A 123 18.94 0.49 10.46
C GLU A 123 17.76 -0.34 9.93
N SER A 124 17.89 -0.73 8.66
CA SER A 124 17.01 -1.69 7.97
C SER A 124 16.73 -2.91 8.86
N ALA A 125 15.44 -3.28 8.99
CA ALA A 125 15.06 -4.48 9.71
C ALA A 125 15.89 -5.68 9.22
N SER A 126 16.47 -6.45 10.15
CA SER A 126 17.24 -7.65 9.79
C SER A 126 16.31 -8.74 9.25
N ASP A 127 16.82 -9.63 8.41
CA ASP A 127 16.04 -10.77 7.91
C ASP A 127 15.43 -11.61 9.07
N GLU A 128 16.09 -11.65 10.23
CA GLU A 128 15.59 -12.33 11.44
C GLU A 128 14.38 -11.62 12.05
N ASP A 129 14.34 -10.28 12.03
CA ASP A 129 13.23 -9.50 12.54
C ASP A 129 11.99 -9.68 11.65
N VAL A 130 12.20 -9.73 10.33
CA VAL A 130 11.15 -10.01 9.35
C VAL A 130 10.61 -11.44 9.55
N GLU A 131 11.47 -12.42 9.77
CA GLU A 131 11.07 -13.81 9.96
C GLU A 131 10.28 -14.02 11.27
N LYS A 132 10.72 -13.43 12.36
CA LYS A 132 9.98 -13.42 13.64
C LYS A 132 8.59 -12.79 13.47
N TYR A 133 8.53 -11.66 12.78
CA TYR A 133 7.27 -11.01 12.50
C TYR A 133 6.32 -11.90 11.68
N LEU A 134 6.82 -12.52 10.62
CA LEU A 134 6.02 -13.43 9.80
C LEU A 134 5.52 -14.63 10.60
N GLN A 135 6.33 -15.16 11.53
CA GLN A 135 5.91 -16.21 12.46
C GLN A 135 4.83 -15.72 13.42
N GLU A 136 4.97 -14.52 13.98
CA GLU A 136 3.95 -13.92 14.86
C GLU A 136 2.64 -13.68 14.09
N LEU A 137 2.72 -13.17 12.86
CA LEU A 137 1.54 -13.01 12.00
C LEU A 137 0.87 -14.35 11.73
N ARG A 138 1.62 -15.35 11.27
CA ARG A 138 1.09 -16.69 10.99
C ARG A 138 0.44 -17.32 12.21
N SER A 139 1.05 -17.17 13.38
CA SER A 139 0.51 -17.69 14.64
C SER A 139 -0.71 -16.92 15.15
N SER A 140 -0.88 -15.66 14.76
CA SER A 140 -2.00 -14.81 15.15
C SER A 140 -3.18 -14.84 14.18
N ILE A 141 -3.03 -15.50 13.03
CA ILE A 141 -4.12 -15.67 12.06
C ILE A 141 -5.10 -16.72 12.59
N PRO A 142 -6.37 -16.37 12.88
CA PRO A 142 -7.38 -17.34 13.24
C PRO A 142 -7.57 -18.39 12.13
N SER A 143 -7.91 -19.62 12.51
CA SER A 143 -8.14 -20.70 11.53
C SER A 143 -9.30 -20.43 10.56
N ASP A 144 -10.21 -19.54 10.92
CA ASP A 144 -11.35 -19.08 10.13
C ASP A 144 -11.11 -17.72 9.47
N TYR A 145 -9.87 -17.20 9.49
CA TYR A 145 -9.53 -15.93 8.89
C TYR A 145 -9.83 -15.91 7.40
N LYS A 146 -10.59 -14.92 6.97
CA LYS A 146 -10.87 -14.66 5.57
C LYS A 146 -10.84 -13.18 5.29
N ALA A 147 -9.85 -12.74 4.54
CA ALA A 147 -9.81 -11.38 4.05
C ALA A 147 -11.06 -11.07 3.22
N LYS A 148 -11.70 -9.94 3.52
CA LYS A 148 -12.95 -9.53 2.86
C LYS A 148 -12.69 -8.52 1.75
N GLY A 149 -13.42 -8.65 0.66
CA GLY A 149 -13.30 -7.82 -0.53
C GLY A 149 -12.15 -8.24 -1.45
N ASP A 150 -11.99 -7.51 -2.54
CA ASP A 150 -10.91 -7.71 -3.52
C ASP A 150 -9.75 -6.79 -3.14
N ILE A 151 -8.66 -7.39 -2.66
CA ILE A 151 -7.53 -6.65 -2.10
C ILE A 151 -6.52 -6.34 -3.20
N TYR A 152 -6.22 -5.06 -3.36
CA TYR A 152 -5.17 -4.54 -4.24
C TYR A 152 -4.07 -3.94 -3.39
N VAL A 153 -2.85 -4.45 -3.55
CA VAL A 153 -1.69 -4.01 -2.77
C VAL A 153 -0.79 -3.13 -3.63
N PHE A 154 -0.52 -1.93 -3.16
CA PHE A 154 0.47 -1.02 -3.73
C PHE A 154 1.69 -0.97 -2.82
N VAL A 155 2.85 -1.30 -3.36
CA VAL A 155 4.11 -1.24 -2.62
C VAL A 155 4.92 -0.06 -3.14
N ASP A 156 5.13 0.96 -2.32
CA ASP A 156 6.02 2.07 -2.65
C ASP A 156 7.46 1.68 -2.33
N GLU A 157 8.42 2.18 -3.12
CA GLU A 157 9.85 1.88 -2.99
C GLU A 157 10.18 0.37 -3.02
N CYS A 158 9.44 -0.41 -3.80
CA CYS A 158 9.55 -1.88 -3.87
C CYS A 158 10.96 -2.41 -4.21
N HIS A 159 11.84 -1.57 -4.77
CA HIS A 159 13.22 -1.96 -5.05
C HIS A 159 14.06 -2.26 -3.79
N ARG A 160 13.65 -1.74 -2.64
CA ARG A 160 14.30 -2.00 -1.35
C ARG A 160 13.80 -3.29 -0.70
N THR A 161 12.58 -3.72 -1.06
CA THR A 161 11.93 -4.90 -0.50
C THR A 161 12.14 -6.17 -1.33
N GLN A 162 12.78 -6.04 -2.50
CA GLN A 162 12.99 -7.17 -3.42
C GLN A 162 14.15 -8.11 -3.03
N SER A 163 14.94 -7.78 -2.02
CA SER A 163 15.99 -8.65 -1.53
C SER A 163 15.43 -9.64 -0.51
N GLY A 164 15.05 -10.84 -0.96
CA GLY A 164 14.84 -11.97 -0.08
C GLY A 164 13.39 -12.24 0.35
N LYS A 165 13.25 -12.76 1.55
CA LYS A 165 12.06 -13.36 2.15
C LYS A 165 10.79 -12.50 2.25
N LEU A 166 10.91 -11.18 2.09
CA LEU A 166 9.76 -10.28 2.13
C LEU A 166 8.89 -10.39 0.87
N HIS A 167 9.52 -10.73 -0.27
CA HIS A 167 8.80 -10.99 -1.52
C HIS A 167 7.90 -12.24 -1.42
N ASP A 168 8.36 -13.27 -0.69
CA ASP A 168 7.62 -14.52 -0.52
C ASP A 168 6.47 -14.38 0.51
N ALA A 169 6.44 -13.26 1.23
CA ALA A 169 5.44 -12.97 2.27
C ALA A 169 4.28 -12.10 1.78
N MET A 170 4.43 -11.48 0.63
CA MET A 170 3.41 -10.63 0.00
C MET A 170 2.65 -11.37 -1.09
#